data_6e0528c66e7ca313dc5f2aad5751c3aa
#
_entry.id   6e0528c66e7ca313dc5f2aad5751c3aa
#
_cell.length_a   1.000
_cell.length_b   1.000
_cell.length_c   1.000
_cell.angle_alpha   90.00
_cell.angle_beta   90.00
_cell.angle_gamma   90.00
#
_symmetry.space_group_name_H-M   'P 1'
#
loop_
_entity.id
_entity.type
_entity.pdbx_description
1 polymer ?
#
loop_
_entity_poly.entity_id
_entity_poly.type
_entity_poly.pdbx_seq_one_letter_code
_entity_poly.pdbx_strand_id
1 'polypeptide(L)' 'LFACNTMEPGASIGCHSHTGEGEAYLILSGEAVVEEDGVAYTLRPGDCEYCTDGHSHAIYNRSDAPMSFLAIIIL' A
#
# COMPACT_ATOMS: atom_id res chain seq x y z
N LEU A 1 14.70 -1.92 3.27
CA LEU A 1 14.50 -0.96 2.20
C LEU A 1 13.26 -0.13 2.46
N PHE A 2 13.39 1.18 2.35
CA PHE A 2 12.28 2.12 2.52
C PHE A 2 12.12 2.93 1.25
N ALA A 3 10.87 3.21 0.88
CA ALA A 3 10.57 4.10 -0.24
C ALA A 3 9.35 4.95 0.10
N CYS A 4 9.51 6.27 0.00
CA CYS A 4 8.39 7.20 0.16
C CYS A 4 7.79 7.44 -1.21
N ASN A 5 6.48 7.26 -1.33
CA ASN A 5 5.76 7.36 -2.60
C ASN A 5 4.60 8.33 -2.48
N THR A 6 4.34 9.07 -3.55
CA THR A 6 3.17 9.92 -3.67
C THR A 6 2.34 9.41 -4.84
N MET A 7 1.04 9.27 -4.63
CA MET A 7 0.11 8.80 -5.66
C MET A 7 -0.95 9.85 -5.91
N GLU A 8 -1.05 10.28 -7.17
CA GLU A 8 -2.10 11.18 -7.60
C GLU A 8 -3.46 10.47 -7.63
N PRO A 9 -4.57 11.22 -7.62
CA PRO A 9 -5.89 10.61 -7.75
C PRO A 9 -5.98 9.71 -8.97
N GLY A 10 -6.51 8.51 -8.79
CA GLY A 10 -6.63 7.51 -9.84
C GLY A 10 -5.41 6.64 -10.06
N ALA A 11 -4.28 6.96 -9.43
CA ALA A 11 -3.06 6.14 -9.56
C ALA A 11 -3.17 4.87 -8.73
N SER A 12 -2.44 3.85 -9.14
CA SER A 12 -2.42 2.57 -8.44
C SER A 12 -1.10 1.85 -8.65
N ILE A 13 -0.77 0.98 -7.71
CA ILE A 13 0.23 -0.07 -7.90
C ILE A 13 -0.56 -1.37 -7.93
N GLY A 14 -0.50 -2.06 -9.08
CA GLY A 14 -1.29 -3.24 -9.33
C GLY A 14 -0.96 -4.40 -8.40
N CYS A 15 -1.81 -5.40 -8.43
CA CYS A 15 -1.64 -6.59 -7.60
C CYS A 15 -0.31 -7.26 -7.87
N HIS A 16 0.45 -7.49 -6.82
CA HIS A 16 1.73 -8.21 -6.90
C HIS A 16 1.91 -9.04 -5.64
N SER A 17 2.77 -10.04 -5.74
CA SER A 17 3.06 -10.92 -4.61
C SER A 17 4.55 -10.83 -4.25
N HIS A 18 4.84 -11.17 -2.99
CA HIS A 18 6.20 -11.20 -2.47
C HIS A 18 6.59 -12.63 -2.15
N THR A 19 7.82 -13.01 -2.50
CA THR A 19 8.39 -14.31 -2.20
C THR A 19 9.68 -14.12 -1.42
N GLY A 20 9.74 -14.67 -0.23
CA GLY A 20 10.91 -14.56 0.64
C GLY A 20 11.05 -13.22 1.35
N GLU A 21 10.03 -12.36 1.28
CA GLU A 21 10.04 -11.05 1.93
C GLU A 21 8.63 -10.61 2.26
N GLY A 22 8.50 -9.61 3.15
CA GLY A 22 7.25 -8.94 3.43
C GLY A 22 7.32 -7.48 3.04
N GLU A 23 6.17 -6.84 2.86
CA GLU A 23 6.10 -5.41 2.58
C GLU A 23 5.02 -4.76 3.45
N ALA A 24 5.37 -3.63 4.08
CA ALA A 24 4.42 -2.84 4.83
C ALA A 24 4.18 -1.52 4.12
N TYR A 25 2.91 -1.08 4.10
CA TYR A 25 2.53 0.26 3.65
C TYR A 25 2.07 1.05 4.86
N LEU A 26 2.74 2.17 5.14
CA LEU A 26 2.34 3.12 6.18
C LEU A 26 1.82 4.38 5.50
N ILE A 27 0.57 4.72 5.74
CA ILE A 27 -0.04 5.90 5.11
C ILE A 27 0.42 7.14 5.86
N LEU A 28 0.99 8.09 5.12
CA LEU A 28 1.50 9.34 5.67
C LEU A 28 0.51 10.48 5.51
N SER A 29 -0.17 10.56 4.37
CA SER A 29 -1.16 11.60 4.09
C SER A 29 -2.19 11.10 3.10
N GLY A 30 -3.39 11.67 3.12
CA GLY A 30 -4.46 11.28 2.22
C GLY A 30 -5.14 9.98 2.64
N GLU A 31 -5.81 9.35 1.69
CA GLU A 31 -6.55 8.12 1.94
C GLU A 31 -6.21 7.10 0.85
N ALA A 32 -5.95 5.88 1.24
CA ALA A 32 -5.61 4.80 0.33
C ALA A 32 -6.58 3.64 0.46
N VAL A 33 -6.77 2.90 -0.63
CA VAL A 33 -7.42 1.59 -0.60
C VAL A 33 -6.35 0.56 -0.86
N VAL A 34 -6.19 -0.40 0.06
CA VAL A 34 -5.27 -1.52 -0.11
C VAL A 34 -6.10 -2.79 -0.26
N GLU A 35 -5.76 -3.60 -1.25
CA GLU A 35 -6.41 -4.88 -1.49
C GLU A 35 -5.39 -5.97 -1.19
N GLU A 36 -5.73 -6.87 -0.27
CA GLU A 36 -4.87 -7.96 0.16
C GLU A 36 -5.63 -9.27 -0.03
N ASP A 37 -5.10 -10.15 -0.89
CA ASP A 37 -5.74 -11.43 -1.24
C ASP A 37 -7.22 -11.26 -1.61
N GLY A 38 -7.54 -10.19 -2.35
CA GLY A 38 -8.89 -9.91 -2.82
C GLY A 38 -9.79 -9.18 -1.83
N VAL A 39 -9.30 -8.86 -0.63
CA VAL A 39 -10.07 -8.12 0.39
C VAL A 39 -9.57 -6.68 0.45
N ALA A 40 -10.48 -5.72 0.32
CA ALA A 40 -10.14 -4.30 0.26
C ALA A 40 -10.32 -3.63 1.61
N TYR A 41 -9.36 -2.77 1.96
CA TYR A 41 -9.37 -1.95 3.19
C TYR A 41 -9.15 -0.50 2.82
N THR A 42 -9.81 0.42 3.51
CA THR A 42 -9.48 1.84 3.42
C THR A 42 -8.53 2.18 4.55
N LEU A 43 -7.40 2.79 4.21
CA LEU A 43 -6.38 3.21 5.16
C LEU A 43 -6.25 4.72 5.18
N ARG A 44 -6.03 5.28 6.37
CA ARG A 44 -5.85 6.71 6.60
C ARG A 44 -4.50 6.97 7.24
N PRO A 45 -4.07 8.24 7.35
CA PRO A 45 -2.76 8.54 7.94
C PRO A 45 -2.56 7.86 9.31
N GLY A 46 -1.42 7.18 9.44
CA GLY A 46 -1.10 6.39 10.63
C GLY A 46 -1.50 4.92 10.53
N ASP A 47 -2.35 4.54 9.58
CA ASP A 47 -2.69 3.15 9.36
C ASP A 47 -1.60 2.44 8.57
N CYS A 48 -1.47 1.15 8.81
CA CYS A 48 -0.44 0.33 8.18
C CYS A 48 -1.05 -0.99 7.71
N GLU A 49 -0.62 -1.44 6.52
CA GLU A 49 -0.96 -2.78 6.02
C GLU A 49 0.35 -3.55 5.84
N TYR A 50 0.37 -4.80 6.25
CA TYR A 50 1.54 -5.65 6.10
C TYR A 50 1.19 -6.88 5.26
N CYS A 51 1.86 -7.00 4.11
CA CYS A 51 1.72 -8.15 3.22
C CYS A 51 2.87 -9.12 3.51
N THR A 52 2.54 -10.30 4.01
CA THR A 52 3.53 -11.30 4.36
C THR A 52 3.95 -12.12 3.15
N ASP A 53 5.04 -12.87 3.29
CA ASP A 53 5.55 -13.78 2.28
C ASP A 53 4.43 -14.71 1.77
N GLY A 54 4.33 -14.84 0.46
CA GLY A 54 3.35 -15.70 -0.19
C GLY A 54 1.97 -15.09 -0.41
N HIS A 55 1.73 -13.87 0.09
CA HIS A 55 0.48 -13.14 -0.11
C HIS A 55 0.64 -12.08 -1.19
N SER A 56 -0.47 -11.58 -1.70
CA SER A 56 -0.46 -10.54 -2.73
C SER A 56 -1.25 -9.32 -2.26
N HIS A 57 -0.84 -8.14 -2.72
CA HIS A 57 -1.55 -6.91 -2.42
C HIS A 57 -1.45 -5.90 -3.57
N ALA A 58 -2.33 -4.90 -3.51
CA ALA A 58 -2.34 -3.76 -4.41
C ALA A 58 -2.72 -2.52 -3.62
N ILE A 59 -2.31 -1.34 -4.08
CA ILE A 59 -2.67 -0.08 -3.44
C ILE A 59 -3.21 0.89 -4.49
N TYR A 60 -4.28 1.59 -4.13
CA TYR A 60 -4.99 2.50 -5.03
C TYR A 60 -5.25 3.83 -4.33
N ASN A 61 -5.14 4.92 -5.09
CA ASN A 61 -5.69 6.20 -4.65
C ASN A 61 -7.00 6.43 -5.38
N ARG A 62 -8.11 6.11 -4.74
CA ARG A 62 -9.46 6.29 -5.28
C ARG A 62 -10.12 7.57 -4.79
N SER A 63 -9.37 8.41 -4.06
CA SER A 63 -9.86 9.71 -3.58
C SER A 63 -9.62 10.79 -4.64
N ASP A 64 -10.02 12.02 -4.34
CA ASP A 64 -9.85 13.18 -5.22
C ASP A 64 -8.65 14.05 -4.82
N ALA A 65 -7.81 13.58 -3.91
CA ALA A 65 -6.63 14.30 -3.42
C ALA A 65 -5.39 13.40 -3.48
N PRO A 66 -4.18 13.97 -3.56
CA PRO A 66 -2.95 13.19 -3.51
C PRO A 66 -2.83 12.44 -2.20
N MET A 67 -2.15 11.28 -2.24
CA MET A 67 -1.91 10.44 -1.09
C MET A 67 -0.43 10.08 -1.07
N SER A 68 0.16 10.00 0.13
CA SER A 68 1.54 9.53 0.27
C SER A 68 1.63 8.40 1.28
N PHE A 69 2.58 7.51 1.03
CA PHE A 69 2.81 6.37 1.91
C PHE A 69 4.28 5.97 1.89
N LEU A 70 4.68 5.30 2.95
CA LEU A 70 6.00 4.71 3.08
C LEU A 70 5.88 3.21 2.83
N ALA A 71 6.63 2.71 1.86
CA ALA A 71 6.74 1.28 1.60
C ALA A 71 8.02 0.76 2.27
N ILE A 72 7.88 -0.31 3.04
CA ILE A 72 8.98 -0.90 3.80
C ILE A 72 9.07 -2.37 3.42
N ILE A 73 10.21 -2.75 2.84
CA ILE A 73 10.48 -4.15 2.52
C ILE A 73 11.25 -4.77 3.68
N ILE A 74 10.74 -5.89 4.16
CA ILE A 74 11.31 -6.64 5.30
C ILE A 74 11.73 -8.00 4.79
N LEU A 75 13.01 -8.27 4.88
CA LEU A 75 13.59 -9.55 4.42
C LEU A 75 13.52 -10.61 5.51
#